data_37a48159ca65e10156865e7006143bc1
#
_entry.id   37a48159ca65e10156865e7006143bc1
#
_cell.length_a   1.000
_cell.length_b   1.000
_cell.length_c   1.000
_cell.angle_alpha   90.00
_cell.angle_beta   90.00
_cell.angle_gamma   90.00
#
_symmetry.space_group_name_H-M   'P 1'
#
loop_
_entity.id
_entity.type
_entity.pdbx_description
1 polymer ?
#
loop_
_entity_poly.entity_id
_entity_poly.type
_entity_poly.pdbx_seq_one_letter_code
_entity_poly.pdbx_strand_id
1 'polypeptide(L)'
;RPMHRLLQGEVGSGKTFVALRAMLQVVDAGHQAVLLAPTEVLAQQHYRTIINMLGDLASGGGLDAPEISTGVALLTGSMKAAGTRAALADIASGAAGIIVGTHSLLSGRVIYNDIGLVVVDEQHRFGVEQRSVLTTGEGARPHELVLTATPIPRTVAMTVFGDLEVSSLRELPTGRADVQTTVVDLPAHGSWLTRAWQRIREECDAGHQVFVVCPRINSDDADDVEGGRRPAAAVEELAPQLATGPLAGLRVEALHSRLDSSEKDLVMDRFIKGESQVLISTTVIEVGVDVPNATMMVIMDADRFGVSQLHQLRGRIGRGNLPGLCLLVTTAPPGSVARERLDAVAASRDGFELAELDLAQRHEGNVLGSSQAGYSSPLRLLRVLDHAEIVTASKDLAERWVAEAPDDPRLLDVVTATEMLAEGNLMEQG
;
A
#
# COMPACT_ATOMS: atom_id res chain seq x y z
N ARG A 1 21.08 -2.13 18.93
CA ARG A 1 20.67 -2.95 17.79
C ARG A 1 19.66 -2.17 16.98
N PRO A 2 19.81 -2.02 15.66
CA PRO A 2 18.84 -1.37 14.80
C PRO A 2 17.48 -2.07 14.89
N MET A 3 16.41 -1.30 14.91
CA MET A 3 15.05 -1.83 14.88
C MET A 3 14.67 -2.11 13.43
N HIS A 4 14.16 -3.31 13.16
CA HIS A 4 13.48 -3.65 11.92
C HIS A 4 12.02 -4.04 12.26
N ARG A 5 11.05 -3.19 11.91
CA ARG A 5 9.67 -3.37 12.37
C ARG A 5 8.65 -3.14 11.27
N LEU A 6 7.71 -4.07 11.14
CA LEU A 6 6.51 -3.95 10.33
C LEU A 6 5.35 -3.43 11.22
N LEU A 7 4.82 -2.26 10.87
CA LEU A 7 3.60 -1.72 11.46
C LEU A 7 2.45 -1.92 10.50
N GLN A 8 1.60 -2.87 10.82
CA GLN A 8 0.43 -3.17 10.02
C GLN A 8 -0.87 -2.68 10.68
N GLY A 9 -1.85 -2.36 9.87
CA GLY A 9 -3.16 -1.93 10.36
C GLY A 9 -4.04 -1.47 9.22
N GLU A 10 -5.33 -1.40 9.47
CA GLU A 10 -6.33 -0.91 8.53
C GLU A 10 -6.01 0.49 7.99
N VAL A 11 -6.58 0.81 6.83
CA VAL A 11 -6.52 2.17 6.31
C VAL A 11 -7.18 3.13 7.31
N GLY A 12 -6.45 4.16 7.73
CA GLY A 12 -6.93 5.12 8.74
C GLY A 12 -6.68 4.71 10.19
N SER A 13 -6.05 3.58 10.49
CA SER A 13 -5.73 3.12 11.86
C SER A 13 -4.69 3.99 12.60
N GLY A 14 -4.18 5.05 11.97
CA GLY A 14 -3.21 5.95 12.59
C GLY A 14 -1.73 5.57 12.39
N LYS A 15 -1.41 4.68 11.45
CA LYS A 15 -0.01 4.30 11.15
C LYS A 15 0.91 5.50 10.94
N THR A 16 0.46 6.49 10.17
CA THR A 16 1.22 7.72 9.92
C THR A 16 1.49 8.51 11.21
N PHE A 17 0.56 8.51 12.16
CA PHE A 17 0.76 9.16 13.46
C PHE A 17 1.83 8.44 14.29
N VAL A 18 1.80 7.11 14.31
CA VAL A 18 2.84 6.30 14.99
C VAL A 18 4.20 6.51 14.35
N ALA A 19 4.26 6.53 13.00
CA ALA A 19 5.48 6.81 12.26
C ALA A 19 6.03 8.21 12.56
N LEU A 20 5.18 9.24 12.57
CA LEU A 20 5.57 10.61 12.93
C LEU A 20 6.13 10.66 14.36
N ARG A 21 5.49 9.98 15.31
CA ARG A 21 5.99 9.91 16.69
C ARG A 21 7.39 9.29 16.77
N ALA A 22 7.64 8.22 16.01
CA ALA A 22 8.97 7.61 15.92
C ALA A 22 9.99 8.53 15.23
N MET A 23 9.60 9.21 14.15
CA MET A 23 10.45 10.18 13.46
C MET A 23 10.86 11.33 14.38
N LEU A 24 9.92 11.89 15.13
CA LEU A 24 10.21 12.98 16.08
C LEU A 24 11.19 12.54 17.18
N GLN A 25 11.07 11.31 17.68
CA GLN A 25 11.97 10.77 18.68
C GLN A 25 13.43 10.68 18.16
N VAL A 26 13.58 10.35 16.88
CA VAL A 26 14.89 10.30 16.21
C VAL A 26 15.44 11.70 15.97
N VAL A 27 14.59 12.64 15.58
CA VAL A 27 14.97 14.05 15.41
C VAL A 27 15.40 14.67 16.73
N ASP A 28 14.69 14.41 17.82
CA ASP A 28 15.05 14.86 19.16
C ASP A 28 16.41 14.29 19.63
N ALA A 29 16.82 13.14 19.09
CA ALA A 29 18.14 12.56 19.33
C ALA A 29 19.24 13.14 18.42
N GLY A 30 18.93 14.08 17.53
CA GLY A 30 19.87 14.77 16.65
C GLY A 30 20.09 14.11 15.29
N HIS A 31 19.28 13.11 14.94
CA HIS A 31 19.38 12.40 13.66
C HIS A 31 18.27 12.81 12.71
N GLN A 32 18.35 12.38 11.45
CA GLN A 32 17.31 12.58 10.43
C GLN A 32 16.40 11.36 10.31
N ALA A 33 15.12 11.61 10.00
CA ALA A 33 14.14 10.59 9.70
C ALA A 33 13.65 10.73 8.24
N VAL A 34 13.66 9.64 7.48
CA VAL A 34 13.27 9.60 6.06
C VAL A 34 11.98 8.82 5.92
N LEU A 35 10.98 9.36 5.20
CA LEU A 35 9.75 8.67 4.82
C LEU A 35 9.71 8.49 3.31
N LEU A 36 9.75 7.22 2.89
CA LEU A 36 9.62 6.80 1.50
C LEU A 36 8.16 6.48 1.17
N ALA A 37 7.61 7.17 0.19
CA ALA A 37 6.30 6.91 -0.36
C ALA A 37 6.39 6.35 -1.80
N PRO A 38 5.52 5.43 -2.22
CA PRO A 38 5.60 4.77 -3.53
C PRO A 38 5.24 5.69 -4.70
N THR A 39 4.51 6.77 -4.46
CA THR A 39 4.09 7.75 -5.49
C THR A 39 4.28 9.18 -5.02
N GLU A 40 4.39 10.11 -5.96
CA GLU A 40 4.53 11.54 -5.66
C GLU A 40 3.30 12.12 -4.96
N VAL A 41 2.11 11.69 -5.36
CA VAL A 41 0.84 12.09 -4.72
C VAL A 41 0.85 11.71 -3.24
N LEU A 42 1.28 10.48 -2.92
CA LEU A 42 1.41 10.03 -1.53
C LEU A 42 2.49 10.78 -0.77
N ALA A 43 3.64 11.02 -1.38
CA ALA A 43 4.70 11.81 -0.76
C ALA A 43 4.21 13.22 -0.40
N GLN A 44 3.50 13.89 -1.31
CA GLN A 44 2.89 15.20 -1.06
C GLN A 44 1.82 15.14 0.02
N GLN A 45 1.00 14.08 0.05
CA GLN A 45 -0.02 13.89 1.06
C GLN A 45 0.59 13.66 2.45
N HIS A 46 1.61 12.80 2.57
CA HIS A 46 2.35 12.62 3.82
C HIS A 46 3.01 13.91 4.27
N TYR A 47 3.66 14.63 3.37
CA TYR A 47 4.28 15.91 3.66
C TYR A 47 3.27 16.92 4.25
N ARG A 48 2.12 17.12 3.59
CA ARG A 48 1.06 18.01 4.10
C ARG A 48 0.50 17.55 5.44
N THR A 49 0.28 16.24 5.60
CA THR A 49 -0.23 15.65 6.84
C THR A 49 0.75 15.87 8.00
N ILE A 50 2.03 15.66 7.76
CA ILE A 50 3.09 15.87 8.76
C ILE A 50 3.17 17.34 9.16
N ILE A 51 3.19 18.26 8.20
CA ILE A 51 3.19 19.71 8.48
C ILE A 51 1.96 20.11 9.29
N ASN A 52 0.77 19.64 8.90
CA ASN A 52 -0.45 19.96 9.62
C ASN A 52 -0.46 19.41 11.06
N MET A 53 0.12 18.23 11.28
CA MET A 53 0.24 17.63 12.61
C MET A 53 1.27 18.33 13.48
N LEU A 54 2.35 18.83 12.89
CA LEU A 54 3.42 19.55 13.60
C LEU A 54 3.03 21.00 13.90
N GLY A 55 2.21 21.62 13.03
CA GLY A 55 1.87 23.04 13.15
C GLY A 55 3.12 23.91 13.22
N ASP A 56 3.25 24.73 14.25
CA ASP A 56 4.39 25.65 14.44
C ASP A 56 5.74 24.93 14.59
N LEU A 57 5.74 23.67 15.00
CA LEU A 57 6.95 22.85 15.13
C LEU A 57 7.57 22.48 13.77
N ALA A 58 6.85 22.64 12.66
CA ALA A 58 7.35 22.40 11.31
C ALA A 58 8.23 23.55 10.75
N SER A 59 8.41 24.63 11.52
CA SER A 59 9.09 25.86 11.07
C SER A 59 10.62 25.85 11.31
N GLY A 60 11.21 24.69 11.57
CA GLY A 60 12.65 24.54 11.85
C GLY A 60 13.56 25.14 10.76
N GLY A 61 14.67 25.75 11.18
CA GLY A 61 15.64 26.40 10.29
C GLY A 61 15.38 27.89 9.99
N GLY A 62 14.28 28.48 10.43
CA GLY A 62 14.01 29.91 10.35
C GLY A 62 14.65 30.70 11.51
N LEU A 63 14.96 32.00 11.28
CA LEU A 63 15.53 32.87 12.32
C LEU A 63 14.62 33.05 13.55
N ASP A 64 13.30 32.92 13.36
CA ASP A 64 12.28 33.04 14.40
C ASP A 64 11.67 31.67 14.81
N ALA A 65 12.30 30.56 14.41
CA ALA A 65 11.79 29.22 14.68
C ALA A 65 11.91 28.87 16.18
N PRO A 66 10.90 28.21 16.79
CA PRO A 66 11.02 27.68 18.14
C PRO A 66 12.22 26.75 18.26
N GLU A 67 12.89 26.80 19.42
CA GLU A 67 14.10 25.97 19.70
C GLU A 67 13.84 24.47 19.53
N ILE A 68 12.57 24.03 19.73
CA ILE A 68 12.13 22.64 19.58
C ILE A 68 11.55 22.31 18.19
N SER A 69 11.72 23.19 17.19
CA SER A 69 11.17 23.00 15.84
C SER A 69 12.11 22.21 14.93
N THR A 70 11.55 21.56 13.90
CA THR A 70 12.32 20.84 12.88
C THR A 70 11.85 21.21 11.49
N GLY A 71 12.77 21.24 10.51
CA GLY A 71 12.41 21.38 9.11
C GLY A 71 11.82 20.08 8.55
N VAL A 72 10.86 20.22 7.62
CA VAL A 72 10.32 19.11 6.84
C VAL A 72 10.63 19.35 5.37
N ALA A 73 11.40 18.49 4.74
CA ALA A 73 11.71 18.57 3.32
C ALA A 73 10.89 17.58 2.49
N LEU A 74 10.44 18.01 1.30
CA LEU A 74 9.82 17.13 0.29
C LEU A 74 10.78 17.02 -0.90
N LEU A 75 11.02 15.78 -1.38
CA LEU A 75 11.81 15.54 -2.58
C LEU A 75 11.13 14.51 -3.50
N THR A 76 10.62 14.99 -4.63
CA THR A 76 9.96 14.17 -5.68
C THR A 76 10.55 14.48 -7.06
N GLY A 77 10.30 13.59 -8.04
CA GLY A 77 10.85 13.71 -9.39
C GLY A 77 10.29 14.88 -10.20
N SER A 78 9.02 15.27 -9.97
CA SER A 78 8.34 16.34 -10.69
C SER A 78 8.66 17.75 -10.17
N MET A 79 9.45 17.88 -9.09
CA MET A 79 9.77 19.18 -8.52
C MET A 79 10.60 20.06 -9.47
N LYS A 80 10.30 21.36 -9.45
CA LYS A 80 11.10 22.36 -10.20
C LYS A 80 12.53 22.43 -9.64
N ALA A 81 13.51 22.65 -10.52
CA ALA A 81 14.94 22.67 -10.18
C ALA A 81 15.32 23.57 -8.97
N ALA A 82 14.62 24.68 -8.77
CA ALA A 82 14.86 25.56 -7.62
C ALA A 82 14.42 24.90 -6.31
N GLY A 83 13.24 24.27 -6.27
CA GLY A 83 12.73 23.54 -5.10
C GLY A 83 13.60 22.32 -4.77
N THR A 84 13.99 21.55 -5.80
CA THR A 84 14.90 20.41 -5.64
C THR A 84 16.23 20.82 -5.01
N ARG A 85 16.83 21.95 -5.46
CA ARG A 85 18.09 22.47 -4.90
C ARG A 85 17.94 22.88 -3.43
N ALA A 86 16.84 23.57 -3.09
CA ALA A 86 16.56 23.96 -1.72
C ALA A 86 16.40 22.72 -0.80
N ALA A 87 15.56 21.77 -1.22
CA ALA A 87 15.36 20.52 -0.46
C ALA A 87 16.67 19.75 -0.26
N LEU A 88 17.51 19.61 -1.29
CA LEU A 88 18.82 18.94 -1.17
C LEU A 88 19.76 19.68 -0.21
N ALA A 89 19.75 21.03 -0.18
CA ALA A 89 20.54 21.81 0.75
C ALA A 89 20.06 21.63 2.19
N ASP A 90 18.76 21.65 2.44
CA ASP A 90 18.18 21.45 3.77
C ASP A 90 18.43 20.02 4.30
N ILE A 91 18.41 19.01 3.40
CA ILE A 91 18.74 17.62 3.73
C ILE A 91 20.24 17.52 4.12
N ALA A 92 21.12 18.05 3.27
CA ALA A 92 22.57 17.91 3.48
C ALA A 92 23.08 18.70 4.69
N SER A 93 22.45 19.80 5.03
CA SER A 93 22.82 20.61 6.21
C SER A 93 22.23 20.07 7.52
N GLY A 94 21.28 19.13 7.47
CA GLY A 94 20.54 18.69 8.64
C GLY A 94 19.42 19.65 9.08
N ALA A 95 19.18 20.76 8.36
CA ALA A 95 18.08 21.68 8.65
C ALA A 95 16.69 21.00 8.52
N ALA A 96 16.56 20.03 7.61
CA ALA A 96 15.42 19.14 7.56
C ALA A 96 15.69 17.91 8.42
N GLY A 97 15.04 17.83 9.58
CA GLY A 97 15.05 16.62 10.43
C GLY A 97 14.12 15.54 9.90
N ILE A 98 13.02 15.92 9.21
CA ILE A 98 12.08 14.98 8.56
C ILE A 98 12.15 15.17 7.07
N ILE A 99 12.34 14.08 6.32
CA ILE A 99 12.49 14.08 4.88
C ILE A 99 11.42 13.15 4.28
N VAL A 100 10.58 13.66 3.39
CA VAL A 100 9.52 12.90 2.72
C VAL A 100 9.79 12.88 1.22
N GLY A 101 9.65 11.74 0.57
CA GLY A 101 9.78 11.68 -0.88
C GLY A 101 9.55 10.30 -1.46
N THR A 102 9.88 10.18 -2.74
CA THR A 102 9.76 8.93 -3.51
C THR A 102 11.14 8.29 -3.75
N HIS A 103 11.25 7.42 -4.75
CA HIS A 103 12.53 6.86 -5.20
C HIS A 103 13.61 7.92 -5.49
N SER A 104 13.23 9.19 -5.67
CA SER A 104 14.18 10.31 -5.82
C SER A 104 15.12 10.42 -4.61
N LEU A 105 14.67 10.00 -3.42
CA LEU A 105 15.49 9.94 -2.20
C LEU A 105 16.59 8.87 -2.25
N LEU A 106 16.45 7.88 -3.12
CA LEU A 106 17.43 6.79 -3.29
C LEU A 106 18.53 7.14 -4.30
N SER A 107 18.46 8.30 -4.92
CA SER A 107 19.46 8.72 -5.90
C SER A 107 20.78 9.09 -5.22
N GLY A 108 21.92 8.73 -5.82
CA GLY A 108 23.26 9.09 -5.32
C GLY A 108 23.54 10.61 -5.27
N ARG A 109 22.57 11.46 -5.64
CA ARG A 109 22.66 12.93 -5.54
C ARG A 109 22.23 13.44 -4.16
N VAL A 110 21.51 12.62 -3.38
CA VAL A 110 21.05 13.00 -2.04
C VAL A 110 22.14 12.67 -1.03
N ILE A 111 22.64 13.69 -0.38
CA ILE A 111 23.60 13.55 0.72
C ILE A 111 22.84 13.81 2.00
N TYR A 112 22.75 12.80 2.84
CA TYR A 112 22.11 12.90 4.14
C TYR A 112 23.16 13.34 5.18
N ASN A 113 22.72 14.09 6.19
CA ASN A 113 23.60 14.48 7.28
C ASN A 113 23.83 13.29 8.23
N ASP A 114 22.76 12.71 8.78
CA ASP A 114 22.82 11.54 9.64
C ASP A 114 21.45 10.86 9.75
N ILE A 115 21.26 9.72 9.10
CA ILE A 115 19.97 9.02 9.10
C ILE A 115 19.89 8.10 10.32
N GLY A 116 18.89 8.34 11.19
CA GLY A 116 18.57 7.46 12.32
C GLY A 116 17.36 6.54 12.08
N LEU A 117 16.43 6.93 11.20
CA LEU A 117 15.22 6.15 10.91
C LEU A 117 14.83 6.25 9.44
N VAL A 118 14.50 5.12 8.83
CA VAL A 118 13.86 5.02 7.52
C VAL A 118 12.45 4.44 7.71
N VAL A 119 11.44 5.19 7.29
CA VAL A 119 10.05 4.77 7.24
C VAL A 119 9.70 4.46 5.79
N VAL A 120 9.17 3.26 5.51
CA VAL A 120 8.78 2.83 4.17
C VAL A 120 7.28 2.58 4.15
N ASP A 121 6.54 3.36 3.37
CA ASP A 121 5.10 3.15 3.20
C ASP A 121 4.84 2.21 2.02
N GLU A 122 3.95 1.21 2.21
CA GLU A 122 3.57 0.20 1.22
C GLU A 122 4.78 -0.54 0.60
N GLN A 123 5.56 -1.18 1.44
CA GLN A 123 6.84 -1.85 1.11
C GLN A 123 6.83 -2.71 -0.16
N HIS A 124 5.72 -3.39 -0.45
CA HIS A 124 5.61 -4.31 -1.59
C HIS A 124 5.87 -3.65 -2.96
N ARG A 125 5.97 -2.33 -3.01
CA ARG A 125 6.27 -1.54 -4.21
C ARG A 125 7.74 -1.11 -4.33
N PHE A 126 8.56 -1.38 -3.31
CA PHE A 126 10.00 -1.10 -3.35
C PHE A 126 10.79 -2.41 -3.40
N GLY A 127 11.72 -2.53 -4.33
CA GLY A 127 12.65 -3.66 -4.40
C GLY A 127 13.57 -3.72 -3.16
N VAL A 128 14.01 -4.92 -2.80
CA VAL A 128 14.94 -5.15 -1.66
C VAL A 128 16.23 -4.36 -1.85
N GLU A 129 16.78 -4.33 -3.06
CA GLU A 129 18.00 -3.60 -3.40
C GLU A 129 17.85 -2.07 -3.28
N GLN A 130 16.67 -1.53 -3.56
CA GLN A 130 16.42 -0.08 -3.45
C GLN A 130 16.45 0.41 -2.01
N ARG A 131 16.06 -0.42 -1.05
CA ARG A 131 16.07 -0.08 0.39
C ARG A 131 17.45 -0.13 0.98
N SER A 132 18.29 -1.04 0.52
CA SER A 132 19.67 -1.19 1.01
C SER A 132 20.49 0.10 0.84
N VAL A 133 20.19 0.92 -0.16
CA VAL A 133 20.89 2.20 -0.42
C VAL A 133 20.84 3.16 0.78
N LEU A 134 19.73 3.20 1.53
CA LEU A 134 19.61 4.05 2.73
C LEU A 134 20.14 3.39 4.01
N THR A 135 20.34 2.07 3.99
CA THR A 135 20.71 1.29 5.17
C THR A 135 22.17 0.81 5.17
N THR A 136 22.89 0.97 4.05
CA THR A 136 24.28 0.46 3.85
C THR A 136 25.33 1.59 3.81
N GLY A 137 25.28 2.59 4.72
CA GLY A 137 26.33 3.60 4.86
C GLY A 137 27.50 3.13 5.77
N GLU A 138 28.66 3.81 5.67
CA GLU A 138 29.76 3.67 6.65
C GLU A 138 29.33 4.32 7.97
N GLY A 139 28.56 3.61 8.81
CA GLY A 139 28.07 4.13 10.09
C GLY A 139 27.14 3.17 10.80
N ALA A 140 26.50 3.63 11.88
CA ALA A 140 25.46 2.86 12.54
C ALA A 140 24.28 2.70 11.60
N ARG A 141 23.79 1.46 11.40
CA ARG A 141 22.62 1.21 10.58
C ARG A 141 21.40 1.92 11.15
N PRO A 142 20.63 2.66 10.33
CA PRO A 142 19.40 3.30 10.79
C PRO A 142 18.36 2.26 11.21
N HIS A 143 17.41 2.68 12.03
CA HIS A 143 16.18 1.92 12.30
C HIS A 143 15.33 1.88 11.04
N GLU A 144 14.58 0.78 10.82
CA GLU A 144 13.63 0.64 9.73
C GLU A 144 12.24 0.39 10.27
N LEU A 145 11.28 1.19 9.82
CA LEU A 145 9.85 1.05 10.12
C LEU A 145 9.06 0.92 8.81
N VAL A 146 8.52 -0.24 8.57
CA VAL A 146 7.70 -0.52 7.39
C VAL A 146 6.23 -0.36 7.73
N LEU A 147 5.50 0.41 6.93
CA LEU A 147 4.06 0.59 7.07
C LEU A 147 3.34 -0.22 6.00
N THR A 148 2.26 -0.90 6.35
CA THR A 148 1.37 -1.54 5.39
C THR A 148 -0.09 -1.41 5.80
N ALA A 149 -0.95 -1.14 4.80
CA ALA A 149 -2.39 -1.16 4.98
C ALA A 149 -3.00 -2.55 4.74
N THR A 150 -2.22 -3.48 4.18
CA THR A 150 -2.62 -4.89 4.09
C THR A 150 -2.21 -5.61 5.35
N PRO A 151 -3.15 -6.12 6.14
CA PRO A 151 -2.80 -7.06 7.18
C PRO A 151 -2.13 -8.30 6.59
N ILE A 152 -0.94 -8.60 7.08
CA ILE A 152 -0.21 -9.80 6.70
C ILE A 152 -0.29 -10.73 7.92
N PRO A 153 -0.77 -11.97 7.78
CA PRO A 153 -0.74 -12.92 8.88
C PRO A 153 0.67 -13.01 9.47
N ARG A 154 0.75 -12.99 10.80
CA ARG A 154 2.03 -12.92 11.52
C ARG A 154 3.03 -13.99 11.06
N THR A 155 2.53 -15.19 10.79
CA THR A 155 3.34 -16.33 10.31
C THR A 155 3.97 -16.07 8.95
N VAL A 156 3.20 -15.46 8.02
CA VAL A 156 3.72 -15.05 6.69
C VAL A 156 4.73 -13.93 6.84
N ALA A 157 4.43 -12.95 7.67
CA ALA A 157 5.35 -11.85 7.92
C ALA A 157 6.71 -12.35 8.47
N MET A 158 6.69 -13.30 9.40
CA MET A 158 7.90 -13.90 9.98
C MET A 158 8.70 -14.72 8.97
N THR A 159 8.07 -15.35 8.00
CA THR A 159 8.75 -16.19 6.99
C THR A 159 9.25 -15.40 5.80
N VAL A 160 8.49 -14.39 5.37
CA VAL A 160 8.83 -13.57 4.18
C VAL A 160 9.84 -12.48 4.54
N PHE A 161 9.71 -11.89 5.73
CA PHE A 161 10.52 -10.75 6.15
C PHE A 161 11.54 -11.11 7.25
N GLY A 162 11.64 -12.38 7.61
CA GLY A 162 12.67 -12.97 8.47
C GLY A 162 12.88 -12.28 9.82
N ASP A 163 13.57 -11.17 9.81
CA ASP A 163 14.01 -10.41 10.99
C ASP A 163 13.05 -9.27 11.41
N LEU A 164 11.95 -9.03 10.65
CA LEU A 164 11.00 -7.98 11.01
C LEU A 164 10.15 -8.36 12.22
N GLU A 165 10.18 -7.51 13.23
CA GLU A 165 9.21 -7.53 14.32
C GLU A 165 7.87 -6.96 13.83
N VAL A 166 6.75 -7.59 14.21
CA VAL A 166 5.42 -7.17 13.77
C VAL A 166 4.65 -6.48 14.89
N SER A 167 4.17 -5.28 14.59
CA SER A 167 3.21 -4.55 15.43
C SER A 167 1.92 -4.31 14.65
N SER A 168 0.76 -4.53 15.28
CA SER A 168 -0.53 -4.42 14.64
C SER A 168 -1.41 -3.38 15.32
N LEU A 169 -1.96 -2.44 14.51
CA LEU A 169 -3.00 -1.52 14.92
C LEU A 169 -4.35 -2.11 14.51
N ARG A 170 -5.08 -2.68 15.45
CA ARG A 170 -6.38 -3.33 15.20
C ARG A 170 -7.57 -2.40 15.40
N GLU A 171 -7.38 -1.28 16.09
CA GLU A 171 -8.45 -0.32 16.35
C GLU A 171 -8.74 0.51 15.11
N LEU A 172 -10.00 0.57 14.73
CA LEU A 172 -10.50 1.48 13.70
C LEU A 172 -10.77 2.86 14.32
N PRO A 173 -10.54 3.96 13.59
CA PRO A 173 -10.88 5.28 14.07
C PRO A 173 -12.37 5.36 14.45
N THR A 174 -12.66 5.93 15.62
CA THR A 174 -14.02 6.25 16.02
C THR A 174 -14.62 7.29 15.08
N GLY A 175 -15.85 7.07 14.60
CA GLY A 175 -16.56 8.02 13.73
C GLY A 175 -16.45 7.74 12.24
N ARG A 176 -15.77 6.67 11.81
CA ARG A 176 -15.81 6.25 10.40
C ARG A 176 -17.21 5.71 10.04
N ALA A 177 -17.79 6.26 8.98
CA ALA A 177 -19.08 5.80 8.51
C ALA A 177 -18.98 4.37 7.96
N ASP A 178 -20.08 3.62 8.07
CA ASP A 178 -20.16 2.24 7.59
C ASP A 178 -20.10 2.17 6.07
N VAL A 179 -19.34 1.21 5.54
CA VAL A 179 -19.34 0.86 4.12
C VAL A 179 -20.14 -0.41 3.92
N GLN A 180 -21.34 -0.26 3.33
CA GLN A 180 -22.14 -1.40 2.91
C GLN A 180 -21.50 -2.04 1.66
N THR A 181 -21.24 -3.34 1.71
CA THR A 181 -20.69 -4.09 0.57
C THR A 181 -21.74 -5.07 0.07
N THR A 182 -21.99 -5.08 -1.24
CA THR A 182 -23.02 -5.93 -1.88
C THR A 182 -22.45 -6.60 -3.12
N VAL A 183 -22.65 -7.92 -3.23
CA VAL A 183 -22.28 -8.66 -4.44
C VAL A 183 -23.43 -8.56 -5.46
N VAL A 184 -23.11 -8.09 -6.66
CA VAL A 184 -24.04 -7.92 -7.79
C VAL A 184 -23.81 -9.06 -8.78
N ASP A 185 -24.72 -10.02 -8.77
CA ASP A 185 -24.71 -11.19 -9.65
C ASP A 185 -25.38 -10.85 -10.98
N LEU A 186 -24.59 -10.67 -12.04
CA LEU A 186 -25.10 -10.28 -13.35
C LEU A 186 -25.96 -11.36 -14.02
N PRO A 187 -25.63 -12.65 -14.00
CA PRO A 187 -26.47 -13.72 -14.54
C PRO A 187 -27.85 -13.79 -13.91
N ALA A 188 -27.93 -13.59 -12.59
CA ALA A 188 -29.20 -13.63 -11.87
C ALA A 188 -29.98 -12.32 -11.95
N HIS A 189 -29.27 -11.18 -12.02
CA HIS A 189 -29.85 -9.85 -11.85
C HIS A 189 -29.24 -8.80 -12.79
N GLY A 190 -29.37 -8.99 -14.12
CA GLY A 190 -28.81 -8.08 -15.13
C GLY A 190 -29.31 -6.63 -15.01
N SER A 191 -30.53 -6.41 -14.50
CA SER A 191 -31.08 -5.07 -14.22
C SER A 191 -30.36 -4.32 -13.08
N TRP A 192 -29.64 -5.02 -12.23
CA TRP A 192 -28.92 -4.40 -11.12
C TRP A 192 -27.75 -3.52 -11.58
N LEU A 193 -27.14 -3.86 -12.72
CA LEU A 193 -26.10 -3.01 -13.30
C LEU A 193 -26.67 -1.65 -13.73
N THR A 194 -27.87 -1.66 -14.38
CA THR A 194 -28.58 -0.43 -14.71
C THR A 194 -28.90 0.39 -13.45
N ARG A 195 -29.33 -0.29 -12.38
CA ARG A 195 -29.60 0.36 -11.09
C ARG A 195 -28.32 0.93 -10.44
N ALA A 196 -27.17 0.24 -10.61
CA ALA A 196 -25.88 0.74 -10.14
C ALA A 196 -25.50 2.06 -10.83
N TRP A 197 -25.70 2.17 -12.16
CA TRP A 197 -25.45 3.42 -12.89
C TRP A 197 -26.40 4.54 -12.47
N GLN A 198 -27.67 4.24 -12.20
CA GLN A 198 -28.61 5.20 -11.63
C GLN A 198 -28.16 5.67 -10.24
N ARG A 199 -27.67 4.73 -9.40
CA ARG A 199 -27.17 5.07 -8.06
C ARG A 199 -25.94 5.98 -8.11
N ILE A 200 -25.04 5.79 -9.08
CA ILE A 200 -23.93 6.72 -9.32
C ILE A 200 -24.45 8.13 -9.59
N ARG A 201 -25.48 8.28 -10.42
CA ARG A 201 -26.06 9.62 -10.68
C ARG A 201 -26.63 10.23 -9.40
N GLU A 202 -27.37 9.46 -8.63
CA GLU A 202 -27.93 9.93 -7.34
C GLU A 202 -26.84 10.42 -6.38
N GLU A 203 -25.71 9.71 -6.29
CA GLU A 203 -24.56 10.14 -5.48
C GLU A 203 -23.92 11.42 -6.02
N CYS A 204 -23.72 11.50 -7.33
CA CYS A 204 -23.15 12.69 -7.97
C CYS A 204 -24.08 13.91 -7.87
N ASP A 205 -25.41 13.71 -8.02
CA ASP A 205 -26.41 14.78 -7.85
C ASP A 205 -26.48 15.28 -6.40
N ALA A 206 -26.15 14.41 -5.42
CA ALA A 206 -25.97 14.77 -4.02
C ALA A 206 -24.63 15.49 -3.73
N GLY A 207 -23.78 15.67 -4.73
CA GLY A 207 -22.48 16.32 -4.62
C GLY A 207 -21.33 15.39 -4.24
N HIS A 208 -21.54 14.07 -4.26
CA HIS A 208 -20.55 13.07 -3.92
C HIS A 208 -19.75 12.61 -5.14
N GLN A 209 -18.67 11.87 -4.88
CA GLN A 209 -17.80 11.29 -5.89
C GLN A 209 -17.83 9.77 -5.87
N VAL A 210 -17.56 9.17 -7.04
CA VAL A 210 -17.69 7.73 -7.23
C VAL A 210 -16.48 7.15 -7.94
N PHE A 211 -16.03 6.00 -7.47
CA PHE A 211 -15.03 5.16 -8.17
C PHE A 211 -15.70 4.04 -8.95
N VAL A 212 -15.23 3.79 -10.17
CA VAL A 212 -15.52 2.58 -10.94
C VAL A 212 -14.20 1.89 -11.24
N VAL A 213 -14.03 0.66 -10.77
CA VAL A 213 -12.78 -0.09 -10.91
C VAL A 213 -12.93 -1.20 -11.91
N CYS A 214 -12.02 -1.27 -12.87
CA CYS A 214 -11.96 -2.31 -13.89
C CYS A 214 -10.68 -3.14 -13.72
N PRO A 215 -10.70 -4.45 -14.01
CA PRO A 215 -9.50 -5.28 -13.94
C PRO A 215 -8.49 -5.02 -15.05
N ARG A 216 -8.89 -4.37 -16.15
CA ARG A 216 -8.07 -4.14 -17.35
C ARG A 216 -8.08 -2.70 -17.83
N ILE A 217 -7.05 -2.36 -18.65
CA ILE A 217 -6.96 -1.06 -19.33
C ILE A 217 -7.78 -1.11 -20.62
N ASN A 218 -7.50 -2.11 -21.49
CA ASN A 218 -8.22 -2.34 -22.76
C ASN A 218 -8.56 -3.83 -22.92
N SER A 219 -9.40 -4.16 -23.92
CA SER A 219 -9.82 -5.53 -24.24
C SER A 219 -8.75 -6.39 -24.91
N ASP A 220 -7.73 -5.77 -25.51
CA ASP A 220 -6.69 -6.45 -26.28
C ASP A 220 -5.57 -7.05 -25.42
N ASP A 221 -5.58 -6.82 -24.09
CA ASP A 221 -4.64 -7.45 -23.16
C ASP A 221 -4.92 -8.97 -23.08
N ALA A 222 -4.17 -9.74 -23.92
CA ALA A 222 -4.53 -11.04 -24.52
C ALA A 222 -4.40 -12.28 -23.62
N ASP A 223 -4.37 -12.18 -22.28
CA ASP A 223 -4.08 -13.35 -21.42
C ASP A 223 -5.28 -14.23 -21.05
N ASP A 224 -6.50 -13.98 -21.54
CA ASP A 224 -7.71 -14.65 -21.05
C ASP A 224 -8.60 -15.33 -22.12
N VAL A 225 -8.11 -15.61 -23.31
CA VAL A 225 -8.90 -16.34 -24.33
C VAL A 225 -8.87 -17.87 -24.10
N GLU A 226 -7.99 -18.35 -23.22
CA GLU A 226 -7.99 -19.76 -22.78
C GLU A 226 -9.08 -20.02 -21.76
N GLY A 227 -10.19 -20.54 -22.20
CA GLY A 227 -11.24 -21.06 -21.32
C GLY A 227 -12.66 -20.57 -21.53
N GLY A 228 -12.97 -19.82 -22.58
CA GLY A 228 -14.37 -19.42 -22.91
C GLY A 228 -14.97 -18.40 -21.93
N ARG A 229 -14.17 -17.68 -21.15
CA ARG A 229 -14.62 -16.61 -20.27
C ARG A 229 -14.94 -15.34 -21.07
N ARG A 230 -15.97 -14.62 -20.64
CA ARG A 230 -16.31 -13.29 -21.17
C ARG A 230 -15.11 -12.36 -21.03
N PRO A 231 -14.82 -11.49 -22.03
CA PRO A 231 -13.83 -10.43 -21.89
C PRO A 231 -14.08 -9.59 -20.64
N ALA A 232 -13.01 -9.29 -19.88
CA ALA A 232 -13.14 -8.47 -18.68
C ALA A 232 -13.43 -7.02 -19.03
N ALA A 233 -14.10 -6.30 -18.12
CA ALA A 233 -14.34 -4.87 -18.25
C ALA A 233 -13.02 -4.10 -18.31
N ALA A 234 -12.91 -3.19 -19.28
CA ALA A 234 -11.73 -2.39 -19.53
C ALA A 234 -12.03 -0.89 -19.40
N VAL A 235 -11.06 -0.13 -18.86
CA VAL A 235 -11.22 1.30 -18.57
C VAL A 235 -11.44 2.10 -19.85
N GLU A 236 -10.61 1.87 -20.89
CA GLU A 236 -10.65 2.63 -22.14
C GLU A 236 -11.96 2.45 -22.92
N GLU A 237 -12.67 1.35 -22.68
CA GLU A 237 -13.97 1.06 -23.32
C GLU A 237 -15.14 1.53 -22.45
N LEU A 238 -15.07 1.25 -21.15
CA LEU A 238 -16.18 1.55 -20.24
C LEU A 238 -16.33 3.05 -20.01
N ALA A 239 -15.23 3.81 -19.92
CA ALA A 239 -15.29 5.23 -19.64
C ALA A 239 -16.07 6.03 -20.71
N PRO A 240 -15.81 5.92 -22.03
CA PRO A 240 -16.59 6.61 -23.03
C PRO A 240 -18.04 6.10 -23.10
N GLN A 241 -18.28 4.78 -22.91
CA GLN A 241 -19.64 4.22 -22.90
C GLN A 241 -20.49 4.81 -21.76
N LEU A 242 -19.93 4.92 -20.56
CA LEU A 242 -20.64 5.52 -19.43
C LEU A 242 -20.83 7.03 -19.60
N ALA A 243 -19.81 7.74 -20.08
CA ALA A 243 -19.85 9.19 -20.26
C ALA A 243 -20.88 9.63 -21.32
N THR A 244 -21.08 8.84 -22.38
CA THR A 244 -22.05 9.14 -23.44
C THR A 244 -23.43 8.51 -23.20
N GLY A 245 -23.51 7.52 -22.34
CA GLY A 245 -24.70 6.74 -22.02
C GLY A 245 -25.30 7.08 -20.65
N PRO A 246 -25.27 6.12 -19.69
CA PRO A 246 -25.97 6.28 -18.41
C PRO A 246 -25.44 7.40 -17.53
N LEU A 247 -24.23 7.86 -17.70
CA LEU A 247 -23.62 8.96 -16.94
C LEU A 247 -23.45 10.24 -17.77
N ALA A 248 -24.17 10.38 -18.87
CA ALA A 248 -24.12 11.58 -19.72
C ALA A 248 -24.41 12.84 -18.91
N GLY A 249 -23.55 13.87 -19.08
CA GLY A 249 -23.63 15.14 -18.34
C GLY A 249 -22.80 15.19 -17.05
N LEU A 250 -22.29 14.05 -16.56
CA LEU A 250 -21.31 14.02 -15.48
C LEU A 250 -19.88 14.11 -16.05
N ARG A 251 -18.95 14.64 -15.27
CA ARG A 251 -17.53 14.60 -15.60
C ARG A 251 -16.95 13.25 -15.20
N VAL A 252 -16.76 12.40 -16.20
CA VAL A 252 -16.17 11.06 -16.07
C VAL A 252 -14.75 11.12 -16.56
N GLU A 253 -13.80 10.69 -15.75
CA GLU A 253 -12.38 10.61 -16.11
C GLU A 253 -11.88 9.18 -16.00
N ALA A 254 -10.86 8.87 -16.81
CA ALA A 254 -10.18 7.57 -16.83
C ALA A 254 -8.78 7.68 -16.22
N LEU A 255 -8.39 6.69 -15.40
CA LEU A 255 -7.06 6.61 -14.79
C LEU A 255 -6.49 5.20 -14.91
N HIS A 256 -5.37 5.04 -15.61
CA HIS A 256 -4.71 3.76 -15.78
C HIS A 256 -3.18 3.90 -15.93
N SER A 257 -2.45 2.79 -15.88
CA SER A 257 -0.99 2.80 -15.86
C SER A 257 -0.33 3.30 -17.16
N ARG A 258 -1.05 3.27 -18.29
CA ARG A 258 -0.53 3.73 -19.60
C ARG A 258 -0.51 5.26 -19.76
N LEU A 259 -1.28 6.00 -18.96
CA LEU A 259 -1.15 7.45 -18.90
C LEU A 259 0.25 7.82 -18.43
N ASP A 260 0.79 8.92 -18.92
CA ASP A 260 2.04 9.43 -18.37
C ASP A 260 1.86 9.95 -16.92
N SER A 261 2.98 10.20 -16.23
CA SER A 261 2.92 10.59 -14.81
C SER A 261 2.20 11.93 -14.62
N SER A 262 2.42 12.89 -15.54
CA SER A 262 1.82 14.21 -15.45
C SER A 262 0.32 14.19 -15.73
N GLU A 263 -0.13 13.34 -16.64
CA GLU A 263 -1.57 13.12 -16.90
C GLU A 263 -2.25 12.47 -15.70
N LYS A 264 -1.63 11.44 -15.10
CA LYS A 264 -2.15 10.80 -13.87
C LYS A 264 -2.32 11.81 -12.75
N ASP A 265 -1.32 12.65 -12.53
CA ASP A 265 -1.35 13.67 -11.48
C ASP A 265 -2.43 14.70 -11.73
N LEU A 266 -2.64 15.14 -12.98
CA LEU A 266 -3.71 16.06 -13.36
C LEU A 266 -5.12 15.46 -13.16
N VAL A 267 -5.33 14.21 -13.58
CA VAL A 267 -6.61 13.51 -13.38
C VAL A 267 -6.92 13.38 -11.89
N MET A 268 -5.93 12.96 -11.10
CA MET A 268 -6.11 12.82 -9.66
C MET A 268 -6.34 14.15 -8.96
N ASP A 269 -5.63 15.22 -9.34
CA ASP A 269 -5.81 16.54 -8.75
C ASP A 269 -7.21 17.09 -9.02
N ARG A 270 -7.75 16.92 -10.24
CA ARG A 270 -9.13 17.30 -10.59
C ARG A 270 -10.15 16.48 -9.78
N PHE A 271 -9.91 15.19 -9.61
CA PHE A 271 -10.81 14.34 -8.82
C PHE A 271 -10.77 14.72 -7.34
N ILE A 272 -9.60 14.93 -6.75
CA ILE A 272 -9.45 15.38 -5.34
C ILE A 272 -10.15 16.72 -5.10
N LYS A 273 -10.08 17.64 -6.07
CA LYS A 273 -10.75 18.96 -5.99
C LYS A 273 -12.26 18.90 -6.22
N GLY A 274 -12.82 17.73 -6.57
CA GLY A 274 -14.24 17.57 -6.90
C GLY A 274 -14.63 18.13 -8.26
N GLU A 275 -13.66 18.46 -9.12
CA GLU A 275 -13.90 18.93 -10.48
C GLU A 275 -14.42 17.81 -11.39
N SER A 276 -14.07 16.55 -11.12
CA SER A 276 -14.66 15.36 -11.71
C SER A 276 -15.44 14.56 -10.66
N GLN A 277 -16.57 14.00 -11.07
CA GLN A 277 -17.50 13.29 -10.19
C GLN A 277 -17.26 11.78 -10.21
N VAL A 278 -16.88 11.23 -11.37
CA VAL A 278 -16.67 9.78 -11.53
C VAL A 278 -15.28 9.50 -12.04
N LEU A 279 -14.54 8.66 -11.32
CA LEU A 279 -13.21 8.20 -11.74
C LEU A 279 -13.29 6.71 -12.09
N ILE A 280 -13.02 6.38 -13.36
CA ILE A 280 -12.95 5.00 -13.85
C ILE A 280 -11.49 4.60 -13.94
N SER A 281 -11.08 3.56 -13.22
CA SER A 281 -9.67 3.22 -13.12
C SER A 281 -9.41 1.72 -13.03
N THR A 282 -8.15 1.35 -13.22
CA THR A 282 -7.66 0.04 -12.80
C THR A 282 -7.27 0.08 -11.31
N THR A 283 -6.55 -0.93 -10.83
CA THR A 283 -6.02 -1.01 -9.45
C THR A 283 -5.06 0.12 -9.05
N VAL A 284 -4.75 1.05 -9.96
CA VAL A 284 -3.89 2.22 -9.68
C VAL A 284 -4.39 3.05 -8.49
N ILE A 285 -5.71 3.02 -8.20
CA ILE A 285 -6.29 3.70 -7.02
C ILE A 285 -6.08 2.97 -5.70
N GLU A 286 -5.51 1.76 -5.68
CA GLU A 286 -5.10 1.09 -4.45
C GLU A 286 -4.09 1.94 -3.67
N VAL A 287 -3.37 2.84 -4.36
CA VAL A 287 -2.28 3.61 -3.77
C VAL A 287 -2.76 4.97 -3.28
N GLY A 288 -2.95 5.04 -1.98
CA GLY A 288 -2.76 6.22 -1.15
C GLY A 288 -3.65 7.44 -1.31
N VAL A 289 -4.52 7.51 -2.28
CA VAL A 289 -5.34 8.71 -2.49
C VAL A 289 -6.49 8.75 -1.49
N ASP A 290 -6.55 9.83 -0.71
CA ASP A 290 -7.65 10.10 0.20
C ASP A 290 -8.64 11.08 -0.45
N VAL A 291 -9.85 10.59 -0.72
CA VAL A 291 -10.95 11.40 -1.25
C VAL A 291 -12.15 11.26 -0.28
N PRO A 292 -12.23 12.12 0.75
CA PRO A 292 -13.26 12.00 1.78
C PRO A 292 -14.70 12.08 1.25
N ASN A 293 -14.89 12.73 0.09
CA ASN A 293 -16.18 12.89 -0.57
C ASN A 293 -16.58 11.68 -1.46
N ALA A 294 -15.72 10.67 -1.57
CA ALA A 294 -16.05 9.46 -2.33
C ALA A 294 -16.90 8.51 -1.46
N THR A 295 -18.18 8.38 -1.81
CA THR A 295 -19.16 7.59 -1.08
C THR A 295 -19.50 6.26 -1.74
N MET A 296 -19.22 6.10 -3.04
CA MET A 296 -19.57 4.88 -3.75
C MET A 296 -18.40 4.32 -4.56
N MET A 297 -18.33 3.00 -4.61
CA MET A 297 -17.40 2.26 -5.46
C MET A 297 -18.12 1.12 -6.17
N VAL A 298 -17.87 0.98 -7.46
CA VAL A 298 -18.34 -0.16 -8.28
C VAL A 298 -17.10 -0.89 -8.79
N ILE A 299 -16.93 -2.16 -8.42
CA ILE A 299 -15.81 -2.99 -8.89
C ILE A 299 -16.36 -3.96 -9.92
N MET A 300 -15.95 -3.78 -11.16
CA MET A 300 -16.35 -4.63 -12.29
C MET A 300 -15.54 -5.91 -12.30
N ASP A 301 -16.18 -7.03 -12.64
CA ASP A 301 -15.57 -8.37 -12.65
C ASP A 301 -14.75 -8.63 -11.37
N ALA A 302 -15.39 -8.38 -10.22
CA ALA A 302 -14.77 -8.41 -8.90
C ALA A 302 -14.12 -9.76 -8.55
N ASP A 303 -14.56 -10.85 -9.17
CA ASP A 303 -13.99 -12.20 -9.05
C ASP A 303 -12.55 -12.32 -9.59
N ARG A 304 -12.08 -11.35 -10.35
CA ARG A 304 -10.70 -11.29 -10.86
C ARG A 304 -9.72 -10.63 -9.90
N PHE A 305 -10.20 -10.05 -8.81
CA PHE A 305 -9.36 -9.41 -7.78
C PHE A 305 -9.13 -10.34 -6.60
N GLY A 306 -7.98 -10.19 -5.96
CA GLY A 306 -7.70 -10.84 -4.68
C GLY A 306 -8.51 -10.23 -3.54
N VAL A 307 -8.72 -11.00 -2.46
CA VAL A 307 -9.46 -10.54 -1.26
C VAL A 307 -8.82 -9.27 -0.68
N SER A 308 -7.48 -9.26 -0.54
CA SER A 308 -6.74 -8.12 -0.01
C SER A 308 -6.90 -6.87 -0.88
N GLN A 309 -6.92 -7.03 -2.22
CA GLN A 309 -7.14 -5.92 -3.16
C GLN A 309 -8.55 -5.34 -3.02
N LEU A 310 -9.57 -6.21 -2.97
CA LEU A 310 -10.95 -5.79 -2.77
C LEU A 310 -11.13 -5.05 -1.44
N HIS A 311 -10.49 -5.53 -0.38
CA HIS A 311 -10.50 -4.87 0.92
C HIS A 311 -9.83 -3.49 0.88
N GLN A 312 -8.66 -3.35 0.24
CA GLN A 312 -7.98 -2.07 0.05
C GLN A 312 -8.80 -1.08 -0.77
N LEU A 313 -9.40 -1.54 -1.87
CA LEU A 313 -10.28 -0.73 -2.72
C LEU A 313 -11.49 -0.24 -1.91
N ARG A 314 -12.18 -1.14 -1.21
CA ARG A 314 -13.29 -0.78 -0.32
C ARG A 314 -12.87 0.28 0.72
N GLY A 315 -11.67 0.19 1.24
CA GLY A 315 -11.09 1.14 2.18
C GLY A 315 -10.89 2.56 1.61
N ARG A 316 -11.08 2.77 0.30
CA ARG A 316 -10.96 4.09 -0.34
C ARG A 316 -12.22 4.93 -0.26
N ILE A 317 -13.35 4.35 0.09
CA ILE A 317 -14.62 5.05 0.30
C ILE A 317 -15.02 5.05 1.78
N GLY A 318 -15.99 5.90 2.15
CA GLY A 318 -16.45 6.00 3.53
C GLY A 318 -15.41 6.56 4.49
N ARG A 319 -14.50 7.42 4.02
CA ARG A 319 -13.48 8.07 4.84
C ARG A 319 -13.96 9.34 5.55
N GLY A 320 -15.07 9.88 5.10
CA GLY A 320 -15.78 10.97 5.76
C GLY A 320 -16.86 10.46 6.72
N ASN A 321 -17.77 11.36 7.10
CA ASN A 321 -18.91 11.06 7.96
C ASN A 321 -20.09 10.44 7.19
N LEU A 322 -19.95 10.23 5.88
CA LEU A 322 -21.01 9.73 5.00
C LEU A 322 -20.90 8.22 4.83
N PRO A 323 -22.03 7.48 4.87
CA PRO A 323 -22.02 6.04 4.63
C PRO A 323 -21.52 5.72 3.23
N GLY A 324 -20.71 4.67 3.11
CA GLY A 324 -20.19 4.20 1.83
C GLY A 324 -20.99 3.04 1.25
N LEU A 325 -20.98 2.92 -0.09
CA LEU A 325 -21.56 1.78 -0.83
C LEU A 325 -20.52 1.17 -1.76
N CYS A 326 -20.17 -0.10 -1.55
CA CYS A 326 -19.28 -0.88 -2.43
C CYS A 326 -20.08 -1.97 -3.15
N LEU A 327 -20.09 -1.94 -4.47
CA LEU A 327 -20.74 -2.95 -5.30
C LEU A 327 -19.67 -3.84 -5.96
N LEU A 328 -19.71 -5.13 -5.67
CA LEU A 328 -18.84 -6.15 -6.25
C LEU A 328 -19.58 -6.84 -7.40
N VAL A 329 -19.35 -6.38 -8.63
CA VAL A 329 -20.04 -6.90 -9.83
C VAL A 329 -19.32 -8.14 -10.33
N THR A 330 -20.06 -9.26 -10.50
CA THR A 330 -19.46 -10.53 -10.92
C THR A 330 -20.38 -11.34 -11.82
N THR A 331 -19.77 -12.24 -12.60
CA THR A 331 -20.43 -13.31 -13.34
C THR A 331 -20.12 -14.69 -12.76
N ALA A 332 -19.38 -14.76 -11.67
CA ALA A 332 -19.01 -16.01 -11.02
C ALA A 332 -20.24 -16.74 -10.48
N PRO A 333 -20.40 -18.04 -10.79
CA PRO A 333 -21.58 -18.78 -10.36
C PRO A 333 -21.61 -18.94 -8.83
N PRO A 334 -22.81 -18.95 -8.23
CA PRO A 334 -22.99 -19.27 -6.81
C PRO A 334 -22.28 -20.58 -6.42
N GLY A 335 -21.63 -20.64 -5.26
CA GLY A 335 -20.89 -21.80 -4.77
C GLY A 335 -19.52 -22.03 -5.41
N SER A 336 -19.07 -21.16 -6.31
CA SER A 336 -17.68 -21.19 -6.77
C SER A 336 -16.76 -20.55 -5.75
N VAL A 337 -15.48 -20.96 -5.70
CA VAL A 337 -14.44 -20.38 -4.84
C VAL A 337 -14.33 -18.86 -5.04
N ALA A 338 -14.45 -18.40 -6.27
CA ALA A 338 -14.46 -16.96 -6.59
C ALA A 338 -15.64 -16.25 -5.94
N ARG A 339 -16.84 -16.85 -5.96
CA ARG A 339 -18.05 -16.28 -5.33
C ARG A 339 -17.93 -16.29 -3.81
N GLU A 340 -17.47 -17.36 -3.20
CA GLU A 340 -17.26 -17.46 -1.76
C GLU A 340 -16.31 -16.36 -1.24
N ARG A 341 -15.25 -16.03 -2.01
CA ARG A 341 -14.36 -14.91 -1.70
C ARG A 341 -15.10 -13.56 -1.67
N LEU A 342 -15.94 -13.30 -2.68
CA LEU A 342 -16.72 -12.06 -2.75
C LEU A 342 -17.72 -11.96 -1.60
N ASP A 343 -18.39 -13.05 -1.29
CA ASP A 343 -19.36 -13.13 -0.19
C ASP A 343 -18.65 -12.91 1.17
N ALA A 344 -17.44 -13.44 1.36
CA ALA A 344 -16.63 -13.19 2.54
C ALA A 344 -16.21 -11.71 2.66
N VAL A 345 -15.77 -11.07 1.57
CA VAL A 345 -15.45 -9.63 1.55
C VAL A 345 -16.69 -8.78 1.86
N ALA A 346 -17.89 -9.22 1.40
CA ALA A 346 -19.13 -8.53 1.70
C ALA A 346 -19.57 -8.70 3.16
N ALA A 347 -19.31 -9.86 3.77
CA ALA A 347 -19.70 -10.20 5.13
C ALA A 347 -18.77 -9.61 6.21
N SER A 348 -17.45 -9.58 5.96
CA SER A 348 -16.46 -9.12 6.93
C SER A 348 -15.90 -7.74 6.60
N ARG A 349 -15.63 -6.97 7.66
CA ARG A 349 -14.92 -5.69 7.58
C ARG A 349 -13.52 -5.76 8.16
N ASP A 350 -13.19 -6.82 8.86
CA ASP A 350 -11.89 -7.04 9.47
C ASP A 350 -10.90 -7.51 8.39
N GLY A 351 -9.92 -6.66 8.06
CA GLY A 351 -8.89 -6.97 7.09
C GLY A 351 -7.95 -8.08 7.54
N PHE A 352 -7.79 -8.31 8.85
CA PHE A 352 -7.00 -9.43 9.36
C PHE A 352 -7.71 -10.76 9.11
N GLU A 353 -9.02 -10.82 9.38
CA GLU A 353 -9.85 -11.99 9.08
C GLU A 353 -9.85 -12.30 7.57
N LEU A 354 -9.99 -11.26 6.74
CA LEU A 354 -9.95 -11.39 5.29
C LEU A 354 -8.58 -11.83 4.78
N ALA A 355 -7.49 -11.38 5.39
CA ALA A 355 -6.14 -11.80 5.03
C ALA A 355 -5.88 -13.27 5.40
N GLU A 356 -6.38 -13.73 6.54
CA GLU A 356 -6.31 -15.14 6.94
C GLU A 356 -7.12 -16.03 5.98
N LEU A 357 -8.30 -15.58 5.57
CA LEU A 357 -9.14 -16.28 4.59
C LEU A 357 -8.48 -16.35 3.20
N ASP A 358 -7.89 -15.24 2.73
CA ASP A 358 -7.15 -15.20 1.46
C ASP A 358 -5.97 -16.18 1.48
N LEU A 359 -5.28 -16.24 2.60
CA LEU A 359 -4.15 -17.15 2.81
C LEU A 359 -4.60 -18.61 2.80
N ALA A 360 -5.70 -18.94 3.50
CA ALA A 360 -6.25 -20.31 3.55
C ALA A 360 -6.72 -20.82 2.18
N GLN A 361 -7.20 -19.92 1.31
CA GLN A 361 -7.67 -20.26 -0.03
C GLN A 361 -6.55 -20.31 -1.09
N ARG A 362 -5.44 -19.63 -0.86
CA ARG A 362 -4.27 -19.70 -1.72
C ARG A 362 -3.41 -20.88 -1.29
N HIS A 363 -3.15 -21.83 -2.18
CA HIS A 363 -2.12 -22.82 -1.96
C HIS A 363 -0.78 -22.07 -1.77
N GLU A 364 0.06 -22.50 -0.84
CA GLU A 364 1.29 -21.80 -0.41
C GLU A 364 2.21 -21.28 -1.52
N GLY A 365 2.22 -21.92 -2.69
CA GLY A 365 2.98 -21.48 -3.86
C GLY A 365 2.54 -20.16 -4.45
N ASN A 366 1.31 -19.69 -4.17
CA ASN A 366 0.75 -18.44 -4.71
C ASN A 366 0.73 -17.29 -3.69
N VAL A 367 1.10 -17.51 -2.44
CA VAL A 367 1.08 -16.49 -1.38
C VAL A 367 2.10 -15.37 -1.64
N LEU A 368 3.17 -15.69 -2.35
CA LEU A 368 4.27 -14.77 -2.68
C LEU A 368 4.04 -13.97 -3.97
N GLY A 369 2.87 -14.14 -4.59
CA GLY A 369 2.41 -13.33 -5.72
C GLY A 369 2.86 -13.85 -7.07
N SER A 370 1.90 -14.12 -7.94
CA SER A 370 2.11 -14.41 -9.37
C SER A 370 2.72 -13.26 -10.19
N SER A 371 3.04 -12.13 -9.55
CA SER A 371 3.71 -10.99 -10.17
C SER A 371 5.21 -10.92 -9.87
N GLN A 372 5.73 -11.83 -9.01
CA GLN A 372 7.17 -12.01 -8.83
C GLN A 372 7.51 -13.48 -9.14
N ALA A 373 7.61 -13.77 -10.43
CA ALA A 373 8.17 -15.04 -10.91
C ALA A 373 9.54 -15.26 -10.25
N GLY A 374 9.66 -16.33 -9.43
CA GLY A 374 10.94 -16.78 -8.91
C GLY A 374 11.05 -17.03 -7.41
N TYR A 375 10.08 -16.69 -6.57
CA TYR A 375 10.14 -17.04 -5.14
C TYR A 375 9.50 -18.40 -4.88
N SER A 376 10.32 -19.45 -4.87
CA SER A 376 10.00 -20.68 -4.13
C SER A 376 10.11 -20.39 -2.64
N SER A 377 9.22 -20.96 -1.81
CA SER A 377 9.34 -20.85 -0.35
C SER A 377 10.78 -21.25 0.07
N PRO A 378 11.48 -20.42 0.86
CA PRO A 378 12.80 -20.79 1.37
C PRO A 378 12.75 -22.02 2.29
N LEU A 379 11.56 -22.42 2.70
CA LEU A 379 11.33 -23.58 3.57
C LEU A 379 11.14 -24.84 2.72
N ARG A 380 12.08 -25.79 2.81
CA ARG A 380 12.03 -27.03 2.03
C ARG A 380 11.02 -28.05 2.57
N LEU A 381 10.80 -28.10 3.87
CA LEU A 381 10.03 -29.13 4.56
C LEU A 381 8.80 -28.59 5.28
N LEU A 382 8.78 -27.30 5.60
CA LEU A 382 7.73 -26.66 6.36
C LEU A 382 6.80 -25.88 5.44
N ARG A 383 5.51 -25.96 5.72
CA ARG A 383 4.49 -25.11 5.14
C ARG A 383 4.13 -24.05 6.17
N VAL A 384 4.13 -22.79 5.75
CA VAL A 384 3.95 -21.63 6.65
C VAL A 384 2.64 -21.68 7.41
N LEU A 385 1.57 -22.14 6.76
CA LEU A 385 0.25 -22.26 7.36
C LEU A 385 0.14 -23.46 8.30
N ASP A 386 0.55 -24.63 7.81
CA ASP A 386 0.35 -25.88 8.53
C ASP A 386 1.32 -26.03 9.72
N HIS A 387 2.46 -25.31 9.68
CA HIS A 387 3.54 -25.43 10.66
C HIS A 387 3.89 -24.10 11.34
N ALA A 388 2.92 -23.20 11.46
CA ALA A 388 3.09 -21.86 12.04
C ALA A 388 3.71 -21.89 13.46
N GLU A 389 3.32 -22.88 14.28
CA GLU A 389 3.84 -23.06 15.63
C GLU A 389 5.32 -23.43 15.61
N ILE A 390 5.75 -24.27 14.66
CA ILE A 390 7.16 -24.68 14.50
C ILE A 390 8.00 -23.47 14.08
N VAL A 391 7.52 -22.67 13.13
CA VAL A 391 8.20 -21.45 12.68
C VAL A 391 8.40 -20.47 13.84
N THR A 392 7.35 -20.26 14.65
CA THR A 392 7.41 -19.37 15.81
C THR A 392 8.38 -19.91 16.86
N ALA A 393 8.28 -21.19 17.22
CA ALA A 393 9.16 -21.82 18.21
C ALA A 393 10.63 -21.83 17.76
N SER A 394 10.88 -22.00 16.46
CA SER A 394 12.24 -21.95 15.88
C SER A 394 12.86 -20.56 15.99
N LYS A 395 12.08 -19.50 15.75
CA LYS A 395 12.52 -18.13 15.92
C LYS A 395 12.88 -17.83 17.38
N ASP A 396 11.98 -18.15 18.32
CA ASP A 396 12.20 -17.94 19.75
C ASP A 396 13.42 -18.73 20.26
N LEU A 397 13.65 -19.92 19.70
CA LEU A 397 14.84 -20.73 20.02
C LEU A 397 16.12 -20.06 19.48
N ALA A 398 16.11 -19.59 18.23
CA ALA A 398 17.25 -18.93 17.61
C ALA A 398 17.61 -17.63 18.34
N GLU A 399 16.65 -16.82 18.73
CA GLU A 399 16.88 -15.58 19.48
C GLU A 399 17.52 -15.87 20.85
N ARG A 400 17.02 -16.87 21.56
CA ARG A 400 17.61 -17.31 22.85
C ARG A 400 19.01 -17.87 22.66
N TRP A 401 19.23 -18.70 21.66
CA TRP A 401 20.52 -19.30 21.39
C TRP A 401 21.58 -18.25 21.09
N VAL A 402 21.27 -17.28 20.22
CA VAL A 402 22.18 -16.16 19.92
C VAL A 402 22.45 -15.28 21.16
N ALA A 403 21.45 -15.08 22.02
CA ALA A 403 21.60 -14.26 23.23
C ALA A 403 22.41 -14.96 24.34
N GLU A 404 22.18 -16.26 24.52
CA GLU A 404 22.81 -17.05 25.63
C GLU A 404 24.16 -17.62 25.27
N ALA A 405 24.40 -17.95 23.99
CA ALA A 405 25.64 -18.57 23.53
C ALA A 405 26.10 -18.04 22.16
N PRO A 406 26.46 -16.73 22.05
CA PRO A 406 26.82 -16.12 20.77
C PRO A 406 28.04 -16.75 20.09
N ASP A 407 28.94 -17.35 20.87
CA ASP A 407 30.18 -17.98 20.41
C ASP A 407 30.05 -19.51 20.18
N ASP A 408 28.83 -20.06 20.22
CA ASP A 408 28.60 -21.50 19.97
C ASP A 408 29.00 -21.85 18.52
N PRO A 409 29.95 -22.79 18.30
CA PRO A 409 30.40 -23.15 16.96
C PRO A 409 29.25 -23.61 16.02
N ARG A 410 28.19 -24.22 16.59
CA ARG A 410 27.03 -24.66 15.82
C ARG A 410 26.23 -23.50 15.24
N LEU A 411 26.25 -22.31 15.86
CA LEU A 411 25.68 -21.09 15.29
C LEU A 411 26.40 -20.69 14.01
N LEU A 412 27.73 -20.77 14.00
CA LEU A 412 28.53 -20.45 12.83
C LEU A 412 28.20 -21.40 11.66
N ASP A 413 28.04 -22.72 11.96
CA ASP A 413 27.66 -23.72 10.97
C ASP A 413 26.28 -23.39 10.36
N VAL A 414 25.29 -22.99 11.18
CA VAL A 414 23.96 -22.60 10.72
C VAL A 414 24.00 -21.35 9.87
N VAL A 415 24.75 -20.31 10.28
CA VAL A 415 24.91 -19.07 9.54
C VAL A 415 25.57 -19.35 8.18
N THR A 416 26.67 -20.09 8.17
CA THR A 416 27.38 -20.45 6.93
C THR A 416 26.48 -21.26 5.96
N ALA A 417 25.71 -22.22 6.48
CA ALA A 417 24.77 -23.00 5.67
C ALA A 417 23.67 -22.12 5.09
N THR A 418 23.21 -21.11 5.84
CA THR A 418 22.17 -20.18 5.38
C THR A 418 22.68 -19.22 4.32
N GLU A 419 23.91 -18.71 4.48
CA GLU A 419 24.58 -17.86 3.48
C GLU A 419 24.84 -18.62 2.17
N MET A 420 25.31 -19.86 2.22
CA MET A 420 25.47 -20.72 1.04
C MET A 420 24.16 -20.98 0.30
N LEU A 421 23.05 -21.15 1.03
CA LEU A 421 21.73 -21.30 0.43
C LEU A 421 21.23 -20.03 -0.23
N ALA A 422 21.53 -18.87 0.35
CA ALA A 422 21.17 -17.56 -0.23
C ALA A 422 21.96 -17.28 -1.52
N GLU A 423 23.27 -17.58 -1.52
CA GLU A 423 24.13 -17.44 -2.71
C GLU A 423 23.74 -18.43 -3.84
N GLY A 424 23.39 -19.67 -3.49
CA GLY A 424 22.92 -20.68 -4.44
C GLY A 424 21.63 -20.25 -5.17
N ASN A 425 20.69 -19.65 -4.46
CA ASN A 425 19.45 -19.12 -5.04
C ASN A 425 19.69 -17.90 -5.97
N LEU A 426 20.72 -17.10 -5.71
CA LEU A 426 21.11 -15.99 -6.58
C LEU A 426 21.75 -16.47 -7.90
N MET A 427 22.48 -17.60 -7.89
CA MET A 427 23.10 -18.17 -9.10
C MET A 427 22.10 -18.93 -10.01
N GLU A 428 20.99 -19.43 -9.46
CA GLU A 428 19.93 -20.05 -10.27
C GLU A 428 18.98 -19.04 -10.96
N GLN A 429 19.08 -17.76 -10.61
CA GLN A 429 18.26 -16.66 -11.15
C GLN A 429 19.00 -15.75 -12.15
N GLY A 430 20.28 -16.03 -12.46
CA GLY A 430 21.14 -15.30 -13.41
C GLY A 430 21.22 -16.05 -14.78
#